data_917dcd11564b37ade9ad34a280aa707b
#
_entry.id   917dcd11564b37ade9ad34a280aa707b
#
_cell.length_a   1.000
_cell.length_b   1.000
_cell.length_c   1.000
_cell.angle_alpha   90.00
_cell.angle_beta   90.00
_cell.angle_gamma   90.00
#
_symmetry.space_group_name_H-M   'P 1'
#
loop_
_entity.id
_entity.type
_entity.pdbx_description
1 polymer ?
#
loop_
_entity_poly.entity_id
_entity_poly.type
_entity_poly.pdbx_seq_one_letter_code
_entity_poly.pdbx_strand_id
1 'polypeptide(L)'
;LHEISYRACFKPQLPEFFIARLTEPGDGVYDPFMGRGTTPLQARLMGRRPLGNDINPLSQVLLAPRLNPPTIEKITERLESVDLSSAAEVYDDLLHFYHKDTLREIIALKEYLLRKEESGSMDNVDSWIRMVAINRLTGHSSGFFSVYSLPPNQAVSVKRQNKINLQRNQIPEYRAIKPRILKKSKSLIKDWYGNDSGQVVGGMLGILSTTDSKKASEIPDDSASLVVTSPPFLDVVDYQGDNWLRCWFIGVDSGEINISQHRKIIEWERTMTEVLCDLKRIVVPGGYIAFEVGEIRGGEILLEDNVLRCGIRAGLEPIIIIINQQKFTKTANAWGVTNTKKGTNTHRIVLFKNM
;
A
#
# COMPACT_ATOMS: atom_id res chain seq x y z
N LEU A 1 -6.80 -11.15 -2.07
CA LEU A 1 -5.84 -10.46 -1.17
C LEU A 1 -5.40 -9.08 -1.66
N HIS A 2 -5.38 -8.82 -2.96
CA HIS A 2 -4.99 -7.51 -3.53
C HIS A 2 -6.03 -6.39 -3.37
N GLU A 3 -7.25 -6.67 -2.94
CA GLU A 3 -8.35 -5.70 -2.82
C GLU A 3 -8.23 -4.75 -1.62
N ILE A 4 -7.06 -4.19 -1.40
CA ILE A 4 -6.78 -3.14 -0.43
C ILE A 4 -6.63 -1.82 -1.18
N SER A 5 -7.43 -0.83 -0.79
CA SER A 5 -7.40 0.48 -1.43
C SER A 5 -6.20 1.28 -0.94
N TYR A 6 -5.41 1.80 -1.88
CA TYR A 6 -4.29 2.72 -1.64
C TYR A 6 -4.07 3.55 -2.90
N ARG A 7 -3.61 4.79 -2.75
CA ARG A 7 -3.42 5.69 -3.88
C ARG A 7 -2.10 5.40 -4.60
N ALA A 8 -2.07 5.64 -5.91
CA ALA A 8 -0.88 5.54 -6.74
C ALA A 8 -0.16 4.17 -6.67
N CYS A 9 -0.94 3.08 -6.79
CA CYS A 9 -0.38 1.73 -6.87
C CYS A 9 -0.68 1.12 -8.23
N PHE A 10 0.29 0.47 -8.82
CA PHE A 10 0.08 -0.35 -10.01
C PHE A 10 -0.73 -1.62 -9.71
N LYS A 11 -1.26 -2.22 -10.77
CA LYS A 11 -2.03 -3.47 -10.69
C LYS A 11 -1.11 -4.68 -10.52
N PRO A 12 -1.58 -5.79 -9.90
CA PRO A 12 -0.80 -7.02 -9.71
C PRO A 12 -0.22 -7.63 -10.99
N GLN A 13 -0.86 -7.40 -12.13
CA GLN A 13 -0.40 -7.89 -13.43
C GLN A 13 0.99 -7.35 -13.83
N LEU A 14 1.37 -6.17 -13.33
CA LEU A 14 2.70 -5.63 -13.61
C LEU A 14 3.81 -6.47 -12.94
N PRO A 15 3.84 -6.65 -11.60
CA PRO A 15 4.84 -7.51 -10.99
C PRO A 15 4.70 -8.98 -11.45
N GLU A 16 3.49 -9.50 -11.66
CA GLU A 16 3.27 -10.85 -12.19
C GLU A 16 4.01 -11.07 -13.52
N PHE A 17 3.94 -10.10 -14.45
CA PHE A 17 4.60 -10.17 -15.75
C PHE A 17 6.12 -10.35 -15.62
N PHE A 18 6.77 -9.60 -14.74
CA PHE A 18 8.21 -9.68 -14.54
C PHE A 18 8.62 -10.88 -13.70
N ILE A 19 7.90 -11.19 -12.62
CA ILE A 19 8.16 -12.33 -11.74
C ILE A 19 8.14 -13.64 -12.52
N ALA A 20 7.13 -13.83 -13.37
CA ALA A 20 6.98 -15.06 -14.16
C ALA A 20 8.10 -15.27 -15.20
N ARG A 21 8.79 -14.21 -15.63
CA ARG A 21 9.79 -14.25 -16.71
C ARG A 21 11.23 -14.15 -16.25
N LEU A 22 11.46 -13.54 -15.10
CA LEU A 22 12.79 -13.15 -14.66
C LEU A 22 13.18 -13.77 -13.31
N THR A 23 12.34 -14.65 -12.76
CA THR A 23 12.62 -15.32 -11.48
C THR A 23 12.13 -16.76 -11.47
N GLU A 24 12.73 -17.57 -10.59
CA GLU A 24 12.32 -18.93 -10.27
C GLU A 24 11.66 -18.99 -8.87
N PRO A 25 10.88 -20.05 -8.55
CA PRO A 25 10.37 -20.29 -7.20
C PRO A 25 11.52 -20.26 -6.18
N GLY A 26 11.30 -19.49 -5.10
CA GLY A 26 12.33 -19.31 -4.07
C GLY A 26 13.15 -18.03 -4.18
N ASP A 27 13.22 -17.42 -5.35
CA ASP A 27 13.94 -16.18 -5.58
C ASP A 27 13.38 -15.02 -4.73
N GLY A 28 14.27 -14.09 -4.35
CA GLY A 28 13.88 -12.84 -3.71
C GLY A 28 13.30 -11.84 -4.71
N VAL A 29 12.14 -11.26 -4.40
CA VAL A 29 11.54 -10.18 -5.17
C VAL A 29 11.29 -8.98 -4.26
N TYR A 30 11.86 -7.83 -4.61
CA TYR A 30 11.94 -6.65 -3.76
C TYR A 30 11.18 -5.44 -4.33
N ASP A 31 10.61 -4.65 -3.42
CA ASP A 31 10.02 -3.34 -3.71
C ASP A 31 10.44 -2.33 -2.63
N PRO A 32 11.31 -1.33 -2.96
CA PRO A 32 11.78 -0.30 -2.03
C PRO A 32 10.74 0.76 -1.70
N PHE A 33 9.61 0.80 -2.42
CA PHE A 33 8.49 1.73 -2.25
C PHE A 33 7.17 0.97 -2.22
N MET A 34 7.10 -0.05 -1.36
CA MET A 34 6.06 -1.09 -1.45
C MET A 34 4.62 -0.60 -1.28
N GLY A 35 4.40 0.57 -0.65
CA GLY A 35 3.07 1.12 -0.41
C GLY A 35 2.11 0.10 0.21
N ARG A 36 1.08 -0.29 -0.53
CA ARG A 36 0.18 -1.38 -0.09
C ARG A 36 0.77 -2.79 -0.27
N GLY A 37 1.99 -2.92 -0.76
CA GLY A 37 2.68 -4.21 -0.95
C GLY A 37 2.22 -5.02 -2.16
N THR A 38 1.98 -4.39 -3.32
CA THR A 38 1.53 -5.12 -4.52
C THR A 38 2.57 -6.13 -5.00
N THR A 39 3.83 -5.71 -5.13
CA THR A 39 4.94 -6.57 -5.57
C THR A 39 5.26 -7.68 -4.58
N PRO A 40 5.51 -7.41 -3.29
CA PRO A 40 5.82 -8.48 -2.33
C PRO A 40 4.66 -9.48 -2.17
N LEU A 41 3.41 -9.03 -2.21
CA LEU A 41 2.26 -9.93 -2.16
C LEU A 41 2.19 -10.83 -3.40
N GLN A 42 2.39 -10.26 -4.60
CA GLN A 42 2.41 -11.06 -5.84
C GLN A 42 3.56 -12.06 -5.84
N ALA A 43 4.75 -11.65 -5.36
CA ALA A 43 5.88 -12.55 -5.17
C ALA A 43 5.51 -13.75 -4.28
N ARG A 44 4.89 -13.49 -3.12
CA ARG A 44 4.41 -14.53 -2.21
C ARG A 44 3.42 -15.48 -2.88
N LEU A 45 2.43 -14.94 -3.61
CA LEU A 45 1.42 -15.72 -4.32
C LEU A 45 2.00 -16.62 -5.42
N MET A 46 3.16 -16.26 -5.96
CA MET A 46 3.87 -17.00 -7.00
C MET A 46 5.00 -17.87 -6.46
N GLY A 47 5.13 -18.08 -5.14
CA GLY A 47 6.15 -18.93 -4.53
C GLY A 47 7.55 -18.30 -4.48
N ARG A 48 7.66 -16.98 -4.55
CA ARG A 48 8.89 -16.21 -4.38
C ARG A 48 8.98 -15.65 -2.96
N ARG A 49 10.20 -15.35 -2.51
CA ARG A 49 10.44 -14.71 -1.21
C ARG A 49 10.12 -13.22 -1.29
N PRO A 50 9.10 -12.71 -0.57
CA PRO A 50 8.72 -11.31 -0.61
C PRO A 50 9.70 -10.45 0.18
N LEU A 51 10.26 -9.42 -0.44
CA LEU A 51 11.07 -8.39 0.20
C LEU A 51 10.38 -7.05 -0.03
N GLY A 52 10.29 -6.22 0.99
CA GLY A 52 9.61 -4.93 0.87
C GLY A 52 10.15 -3.90 1.84
N ASN A 53 10.19 -2.65 1.40
CA ASN A 53 10.52 -1.50 2.22
C ASN A 53 9.57 -0.34 1.92
N ASP A 54 9.31 0.48 2.92
CA ASP A 54 8.63 1.75 2.76
C ASP A 54 8.94 2.63 3.98
N ILE A 55 9.11 3.93 3.77
CA ILE A 55 9.33 4.88 4.87
C ILE A 55 8.08 5.02 5.76
N ASN A 56 6.90 4.70 5.24
CA ASN A 56 5.64 4.77 5.98
C ASN A 56 5.35 3.42 6.67
N PRO A 57 5.33 3.37 8.01
CA PRO A 57 5.03 2.14 8.76
C PRO A 57 3.64 1.54 8.44
N LEU A 58 2.72 2.35 7.94
CA LEU A 58 1.42 1.88 7.46
C LEU A 58 1.55 0.80 6.40
N SER A 59 2.59 0.87 5.56
CA SER A 59 2.83 -0.11 4.49
C SER A 59 3.05 -1.52 5.03
N GLN A 60 3.82 -1.67 6.11
CA GLN A 60 4.00 -2.94 6.82
C GLN A 60 2.68 -3.46 7.41
N VAL A 61 1.92 -2.58 8.08
CA VAL A 61 0.60 -2.93 8.65
C VAL A 61 -0.37 -3.41 7.58
N LEU A 62 -0.31 -2.82 6.38
CA LEU A 62 -1.14 -3.25 5.26
C LEU A 62 -0.69 -4.59 4.66
N LEU A 63 0.60 -4.85 4.58
CA LEU A 63 1.14 -6.01 3.85
C LEU A 63 1.32 -7.26 4.71
N ALA A 64 1.97 -7.16 5.87
CA ALA A 64 2.40 -8.30 6.66
C ALA A 64 1.31 -9.37 6.90
N PRO A 65 0.07 -9.02 7.34
CA PRO A 65 -0.96 -10.02 7.58
C PRO A 65 -1.46 -10.71 6.31
N ARG A 66 -1.27 -10.10 5.13
CA ARG A 66 -1.68 -10.71 3.84
C ARG A 66 -0.69 -11.71 3.28
N LEU A 67 0.54 -11.73 3.79
CA LEU A 67 1.54 -12.73 3.43
C LEU A 67 1.24 -14.10 4.06
N ASN A 68 0.47 -14.12 5.15
CA ASN A 68 0.01 -15.34 5.83
C ASN A 68 -1.36 -15.11 6.47
N PRO A 69 -2.46 -15.08 5.70
CA PRO A 69 -3.80 -14.78 6.22
C PRO A 69 -4.27 -15.78 7.28
N PRO A 70 -4.87 -15.32 8.40
CA PRO A 70 -5.50 -16.21 9.37
C PRO A 70 -6.82 -16.78 8.83
N THR A 71 -7.31 -17.87 9.43
CA THR A 71 -8.61 -18.45 9.07
C THR A 71 -9.78 -17.56 9.51
N ILE A 72 -10.94 -17.72 8.86
CA ILE A 72 -12.14 -16.95 9.18
C ILE A 72 -12.63 -17.26 10.59
N GLU A 73 -12.50 -18.51 11.02
CA GLU A 73 -12.87 -18.96 12.36
C GLU A 73 -12.08 -18.19 13.42
N LYS A 74 -10.74 -18.13 13.32
CA LYS A 74 -9.87 -17.39 14.24
C LYS A 74 -10.19 -15.90 14.26
N ILE A 75 -10.49 -15.31 13.09
CA ILE A 75 -10.90 -13.89 13.01
C ILE A 75 -12.23 -13.68 13.73
N THR A 76 -13.19 -14.60 13.57
CA THR A 76 -14.51 -14.52 14.20
C THR A 76 -14.38 -14.61 15.72
N GLU A 77 -13.71 -15.64 16.22
CA GLU A 77 -13.45 -15.84 17.65
C GLU A 77 -12.79 -14.62 18.30
N ARG A 78 -11.76 -14.04 17.63
CA ARG A 78 -11.09 -12.85 18.13
C ARG A 78 -12.02 -11.63 18.15
N LEU A 79 -12.79 -11.39 17.10
CA LEU A 79 -13.75 -10.28 17.07
C LEU A 79 -14.84 -10.44 18.14
N GLU A 80 -15.29 -11.66 18.45
CA GLU A 80 -16.24 -11.92 19.52
C GLU A 80 -15.63 -11.61 20.92
N SER A 81 -14.37 -11.98 21.12
CA SER A 81 -13.67 -11.77 22.41
C SER A 81 -13.29 -10.32 22.70
N VAL A 82 -13.18 -9.46 21.68
CA VAL A 82 -12.83 -8.04 21.88
C VAL A 82 -14.03 -7.27 22.41
N ASP A 83 -13.88 -6.67 23.61
CA ASP A 83 -14.85 -5.74 24.15
C ASP A 83 -14.75 -4.38 23.48
N LEU A 84 -15.83 -3.94 22.83
CA LEU A 84 -15.94 -2.63 22.17
C LEU A 84 -16.81 -1.64 22.96
N SER A 85 -17.27 -2.02 24.16
CA SER A 85 -18.12 -1.16 25.02
C SER A 85 -17.31 -0.17 25.86
N SER A 86 -16.02 -0.44 26.08
CA SER A 86 -15.12 0.34 26.94
C SER A 86 -14.61 1.61 26.23
N ALA A 87 -15.51 2.49 25.83
CA ALA A 87 -15.10 3.64 25.06
C ALA A 87 -14.56 4.79 25.89
N ALA A 88 -13.38 5.24 25.53
CA ALA A 88 -12.77 6.51 25.84
C ALA A 88 -13.53 7.73 25.24
N GLU A 89 -13.02 8.92 25.48
CA GLU A 89 -13.56 10.16 24.93
C GLU A 89 -13.72 10.10 23.41
N VAL A 90 -14.84 10.63 22.94
CA VAL A 90 -15.15 10.71 21.52
C VAL A 90 -14.62 12.04 20.97
N TYR A 91 -13.81 11.98 19.93
CA TYR A 91 -13.30 13.17 19.25
C TYR A 91 -14.38 13.83 18.39
N ASP A 92 -14.77 15.05 18.70
CA ASP A 92 -15.85 15.78 18.02
C ASP A 92 -15.64 15.91 16.50
N ASP A 93 -14.41 16.12 16.05
CA ASP A 93 -14.04 16.20 14.64
C ASP A 93 -14.38 14.94 13.84
N LEU A 94 -14.26 13.76 14.47
CA LEU A 94 -14.56 12.48 13.83
C LEU A 94 -16.06 12.18 13.74
N LEU A 95 -16.91 12.92 14.45
CA LEU A 95 -18.36 12.81 14.35
C LEU A 95 -18.90 13.28 12.98
N HIS A 96 -18.11 14.00 12.21
CA HIS A 96 -18.44 14.27 10.80
C HIS A 96 -18.38 13.01 9.91
N PHE A 97 -17.63 12.00 10.30
CA PHE A 97 -17.46 10.74 9.55
C PHE A 97 -18.34 9.63 10.11
N TYR A 98 -18.52 9.58 11.43
CA TYR A 98 -19.06 8.42 12.14
C TYR A 98 -20.20 8.80 13.07
N HIS A 99 -21.17 7.91 13.22
CA HIS A 99 -22.10 7.96 14.34
C HIS A 99 -21.32 7.80 15.66
N LYS A 100 -21.80 8.43 16.73
CA LYS A 100 -21.12 8.43 18.03
C LYS A 100 -20.78 7.01 18.52
N ASP A 101 -21.71 6.07 18.42
CA ASP A 101 -21.48 4.69 18.88
C ASP A 101 -20.55 3.92 17.93
N THR A 102 -20.61 4.15 16.62
CA THR A 102 -19.61 3.60 15.68
C THR A 102 -18.20 4.11 16.01
N LEU A 103 -18.06 5.40 16.32
CA LEU A 103 -16.77 5.99 16.68
C LEU A 103 -16.23 5.41 18.00
N ARG A 104 -17.11 5.16 18.98
CA ARG A 104 -16.72 4.47 20.22
C ARG A 104 -16.17 3.08 19.93
N GLU A 105 -16.87 2.29 19.12
CA GLU A 105 -16.36 0.96 18.73
C GLU A 105 -15.01 1.05 18.01
N ILE A 106 -14.81 2.03 17.11
CA ILE A 106 -13.53 2.25 16.42
C ILE A 106 -12.41 2.59 17.42
N ILE A 107 -12.67 3.49 18.38
CA ILE A 107 -11.69 3.88 19.40
C ILE A 107 -11.35 2.70 20.30
N ALA A 108 -12.36 1.95 20.79
CA ALA A 108 -12.13 0.77 21.60
C ALA A 108 -11.29 -0.29 20.88
N LEU A 109 -11.56 -0.55 19.60
CA LEU A 109 -10.73 -1.45 18.78
C LEU A 109 -9.31 -0.91 18.59
N LYS A 110 -9.15 0.38 18.31
CA LYS A 110 -7.84 1.04 18.20
C LYS A 110 -7.02 0.84 19.48
N GLU A 111 -7.58 1.16 20.62
CA GLU A 111 -6.92 1.03 21.92
C GLU A 111 -6.57 -0.42 22.28
N TYR A 112 -7.46 -1.36 21.96
CA TYR A 112 -7.17 -2.80 22.10
C TYR A 112 -5.92 -3.18 21.30
N LEU A 113 -5.86 -2.78 20.01
CA LEU A 113 -4.76 -3.13 19.13
C LEU A 113 -3.44 -2.43 19.52
N LEU A 114 -3.48 -1.17 19.96
CA LEU A 114 -2.29 -0.46 20.42
C LEU A 114 -1.73 -1.08 21.70
N ARG A 115 -2.58 -1.42 22.68
CA ARG A 115 -2.13 -2.15 23.89
C ARG A 115 -1.49 -3.50 23.55
N LYS A 116 -2.02 -4.23 22.58
CA LYS A 116 -1.43 -5.48 22.08
C LYS A 116 -0.05 -5.26 21.46
N GLU A 117 0.12 -4.18 20.70
CA GLU A 117 1.40 -3.81 20.09
C GLU A 117 2.43 -3.40 21.15
N GLU A 118 2.06 -2.51 22.07
CA GLU A 118 2.92 -2.04 23.17
C GLU A 118 3.40 -3.18 24.08
N SER A 119 2.53 -4.16 24.36
CA SER A 119 2.87 -5.33 25.16
C SER A 119 3.62 -6.43 24.39
N GLY A 120 3.85 -6.25 23.07
CA GLY A 120 4.45 -7.28 22.22
C GLY A 120 3.59 -8.54 22.04
N SER A 121 2.31 -8.48 22.39
CA SER A 121 1.37 -9.62 22.34
C SER A 121 0.47 -9.61 21.09
N MET A 122 0.72 -8.72 20.13
CA MET A 122 -0.02 -8.67 18.86
C MET A 122 0.32 -9.87 18.00
N ASP A 123 -0.67 -10.69 17.70
CA ASP A 123 -0.53 -11.84 16.82
C ASP A 123 -0.98 -11.53 15.38
N ASN A 124 -0.93 -12.56 14.52
CA ASN A 124 -1.33 -12.44 13.13
C ASN A 124 -2.83 -12.15 12.96
N VAL A 125 -3.69 -12.61 13.86
CA VAL A 125 -5.13 -12.34 13.81
C VAL A 125 -5.41 -10.89 14.17
N ASP A 126 -4.76 -10.34 15.19
CA ASP A 126 -4.86 -8.93 15.58
C ASP A 126 -4.35 -8.03 14.45
N SER A 127 -3.23 -8.38 13.84
CA SER A 127 -2.64 -7.67 12.68
C SER A 127 -3.59 -7.68 11.48
N TRP A 128 -4.27 -8.80 11.21
CA TRP A 128 -5.28 -8.91 10.16
C TRP A 128 -6.48 -8.01 10.42
N ILE A 129 -7.03 -8.05 11.65
CA ILE A 129 -8.17 -7.20 12.06
C ILE A 129 -7.79 -5.73 11.91
N ARG A 130 -6.58 -5.34 12.37
CA ARG A 130 -6.04 -3.97 12.21
C ARG A 130 -6.01 -3.54 10.75
N MET A 131 -5.44 -4.33 9.88
CA MET A 131 -5.35 -4.06 8.44
C MET A 131 -6.74 -3.91 7.80
N VAL A 132 -7.68 -4.80 8.11
CA VAL A 132 -9.03 -4.72 7.55
C VAL A 132 -9.77 -3.50 8.10
N ALA A 133 -9.68 -3.20 9.40
CA ALA A 133 -10.30 -2.03 10.02
C ALA A 133 -9.84 -0.73 9.35
N ILE A 134 -8.52 -0.54 9.16
CA ILE A 134 -7.93 0.61 8.46
C ILE A 134 -8.57 0.81 7.08
N ASN A 135 -8.79 -0.28 6.35
CA ASN A 135 -9.39 -0.21 5.01
C ASN A 135 -10.90 -0.04 5.02
N ARG A 136 -11.54 -0.05 6.20
CA ARG A 136 -12.98 0.20 6.37
C ARG A 136 -13.27 1.56 7.01
N LEU A 137 -12.25 2.32 7.43
CA LEU A 137 -12.45 3.63 8.08
C LEU A 137 -13.31 4.56 7.24
N THR A 138 -12.95 4.82 5.98
CA THR A 138 -13.71 5.73 5.11
C THR A 138 -13.95 5.15 3.73
N GLY A 139 -15.10 5.48 3.14
CA GLY A 139 -15.43 5.09 1.78
C GLY A 139 -16.84 5.51 1.36
N HIS A 140 -17.29 4.99 0.23
CA HIS A 140 -18.48 5.46 -0.47
C HIS A 140 -19.71 4.54 -0.30
N SER A 141 -19.62 3.47 0.46
CA SER A 141 -20.70 2.49 0.62
C SER A 141 -20.96 2.11 2.08
N SER A 142 -22.08 1.47 2.34
CA SER A 142 -22.44 0.97 3.68
C SER A 142 -21.51 -0.11 4.24
N GLY A 143 -20.60 -0.65 3.42
CA GLY A 143 -19.54 -1.56 3.85
C GLY A 143 -18.39 -0.89 4.61
N PHE A 144 -18.34 0.44 4.65
CA PHE A 144 -17.40 1.22 5.42
C PHE A 144 -18.01 1.68 6.75
N PHE A 145 -17.16 2.05 7.70
CA PHE A 145 -17.60 2.56 9.00
C PHE A 145 -18.19 3.96 8.89
N SER A 146 -17.63 4.78 7.98
CA SER A 146 -18.06 6.16 7.78
C SER A 146 -19.36 6.26 6.98
N VAL A 147 -20.05 7.39 7.14
CA VAL A 147 -20.99 7.88 6.14
C VAL A 147 -20.28 8.03 4.78
N TYR A 148 -21.02 8.28 3.71
CA TYR A 148 -20.39 8.48 2.38
C TYR A 148 -19.26 9.51 2.47
N SER A 149 -18.12 9.11 1.95
CA SER A 149 -16.92 9.93 1.77
C SER A 149 -16.42 9.78 0.33
N LEU A 150 -15.18 10.14 0.05
CA LEU A 150 -14.55 9.87 -1.25
C LEU A 150 -14.15 8.39 -1.40
N PRO A 151 -13.63 7.98 -2.58
CA PRO A 151 -13.08 6.65 -2.76
C PRO A 151 -12.13 6.25 -1.62
N PRO A 152 -12.12 4.96 -1.22
CA PRO A 152 -11.42 4.49 -0.01
C PRO A 152 -9.90 4.47 -0.11
N ASN A 153 -9.32 5.02 -1.17
CA ASN A 153 -7.87 5.12 -1.37
C ASN A 153 -7.25 6.38 -0.74
N GLN A 154 -8.08 7.26 -0.15
CA GLN A 154 -7.67 8.50 0.52
C GLN A 154 -8.66 8.86 1.62
N ALA A 155 -8.20 9.58 2.65
CA ALA A 155 -9.05 10.23 3.64
C ALA A 155 -9.20 11.71 3.29
N VAL A 156 -10.43 12.24 3.42
CA VAL A 156 -10.64 13.67 3.27
C VAL A 156 -10.41 14.39 4.60
N SER A 157 -10.11 15.69 4.57
CA SER A 157 -10.06 16.48 5.80
C SER A 157 -11.47 16.60 6.42
N VAL A 158 -11.52 16.84 7.73
CA VAL A 158 -12.76 17.06 8.50
C VAL A 158 -13.63 18.15 7.82
N LYS A 159 -13.01 19.27 7.46
CA LYS A 159 -13.70 20.38 6.76
C LYS A 159 -14.34 19.95 5.43
N ARG A 160 -13.64 19.09 4.67
CA ARG A 160 -14.16 18.56 3.39
C ARG A 160 -15.28 17.56 3.63
N GLN A 161 -15.16 16.70 4.65
CA GLN A 161 -16.24 15.77 5.01
C GLN A 161 -17.51 16.50 5.41
N ASN A 162 -17.39 17.55 6.23
CA ASN A 162 -18.54 18.38 6.59
C ASN A 162 -19.23 18.98 5.35
N LYS A 163 -18.45 19.49 4.39
CA LYS A 163 -19.01 20.00 3.12
C LYS A 163 -19.74 18.90 2.32
N ILE A 164 -19.18 17.69 2.28
CA ILE A 164 -19.82 16.53 1.64
C ILE A 164 -21.15 16.20 2.34
N ASN A 165 -21.18 16.20 3.66
CA ASN A 165 -22.38 15.91 4.45
C ASN A 165 -23.50 16.91 4.15
N LEU A 166 -23.17 18.21 4.13
CA LEU A 166 -24.13 19.26 3.79
C LEU A 166 -24.65 19.10 2.35
N GLN A 167 -23.77 18.89 1.37
CA GLN A 167 -24.14 18.73 -0.03
C GLN A 167 -25.04 17.52 -0.29
N ARG A 168 -24.87 16.45 0.49
CA ARG A 168 -25.63 15.20 0.34
C ARG A 168 -26.80 15.09 1.31
N ASN A 169 -27.01 16.09 2.16
CA ASN A 169 -27.98 16.06 3.24
C ASN A 169 -27.92 14.75 4.04
N GLN A 170 -26.69 14.35 4.44
CA GLN A 170 -26.45 13.08 5.13
C GLN A 170 -25.95 13.31 6.56
N ILE A 171 -26.40 12.44 7.45
CA ILE A 171 -25.97 12.37 8.86
C ILE A 171 -25.37 10.98 9.08
N PRO A 172 -24.24 10.86 9.81
CA PRO A 172 -23.67 9.56 10.14
C PRO A 172 -24.66 8.67 10.92
N GLU A 173 -24.96 7.51 10.35
CA GLU A 173 -25.79 6.48 10.96
C GLU A 173 -24.92 5.43 11.68
N TYR A 174 -25.47 4.75 12.68
CA TYR A 174 -24.76 3.69 13.39
C TYR A 174 -24.39 2.54 12.45
N ARG A 175 -23.13 2.13 12.51
CA ARG A 175 -22.56 1.06 11.71
C ARG A 175 -21.65 0.20 12.56
N ALA A 176 -22.15 -0.92 13.06
CA ALA A 176 -21.37 -1.91 13.81
C ALA A 176 -20.10 -2.32 13.02
N ILE A 177 -18.92 -2.26 13.67
CA ILE A 177 -17.65 -2.50 12.96
C ILE A 177 -17.33 -3.98 12.80
N LYS A 178 -17.60 -4.84 13.79
CA LYS A 178 -17.29 -6.27 13.74
C LYS A 178 -17.85 -6.98 12.51
N PRO A 179 -19.15 -6.86 12.15
CA PRO A 179 -19.71 -7.51 10.96
C PRO A 179 -19.08 -7.02 9.65
N ARG A 180 -18.67 -5.73 9.58
CA ARG A 180 -18.03 -5.14 8.42
C ARG A 180 -16.61 -5.64 8.23
N ILE A 181 -15.84 -5.79 9.32
CA ILE A 181 -14.50 -6.39 9.33
C ILE A 181 -14.62 -7.85 8.87
N LEU A 182 -15.53 -8.64 9.45
CA LEU A 182 -15.72 -10.03 9.08
C LEU A 182 -16.13 -10.21 7.61
N LYS A 183 -17.08 -9.40 7.13
CA LYS A 183 -17.52 -9.43 5.72
C LYS A 183 -16.36 -9.14 4.77
N LYS A 184 -15.53 -8.14 5.07
CA LYS A 184 -14.37 -7.82 4.23
C LYS A 184 -13.29 -8.89 4.32
N SER A 185 -13.05 -9.46 5.50
CA SER A 185 -12.13 -10.59 5.68
C SER A 185 -12.51 -11.78 4.80
N LYS A 186 -13.78 -12.20 4.82
CA LYS A 186 -14.31 -13.27 3.95
C LYS A 186 -14.04 -12.97 2.48
N SER A 187 -14.28 -11.74 2.02
CA SER A 187 -13.99 -11.33 0.64
C SER A 187 -12.51 -11.41 0.28
N LEU A 188 -11.61 -10.99 1.18
CA LEU A 188 -10.17 -10.99 0.93
C LEU A 188 -9.55 -12.39 0.89
N ILE A 189 -10.09 -13.33 1.69
CA ILE A 189 -9.53 -14.68 1.85
C ILE A 189 -10.19 -15.69 0.90
N LYS A 190 -11.28 -15.33 0.24
CA LYS A 190 -12.10 -16.23 -0.57
C LYS A 190 -11.28 -17.15 -1.50
N ASP A 191 -10.30 -16.60 -2.19
CA ASP A 191 -9.50 -17.34 -3.17
C ASP A 191 -8.20 -17.92 -2.57
N TRP A 192 -7.92 -17.67 -1.28
CA TRP A 192 -6.72 -18.14 -0.61
C TRP A 192 -6.79 -19.62 -0.24
N TYR A 193 -7.94 -20.06 0.29
CA TYR A 193 -8.16 -21.44 0.72
C TYR A 193 -8.76 -22.34 -0.36
N GLY A 194 -9.18 -21.78 -1.50
CA GLY A 194 -9.79 -22.52 -2.60
C GLY A 194 -8.82 -23.06 -3.66
N ASN A 195 -7.57 -22.65 -3.63
CA ASN A 195 -6.54 -23.11 -4.54
C ASN A 195 -5.49 -23.93 -3.76
N ASP A 196 -5.03 -25.05 -4.34
CA ASP A 196 -3.89 -25.84 -3.82
C ASP A 196 -2.59 -25.02 -3.65
N SER A 197 -2.56 -23.81 -4.20
CA SER A 197 -1.54 -22.79 -3.96
C SER A 197 -1.46 -22.29 -2.51
N GLY A 198 -2.42 -22.62 -1.63
CA GLY A 198 -2.34 -22.41 -0.18
C GLY A 198 -1.24 -23.24 0.51
N GLN A 199 -0.74 -24.28 -0.12
CA GLN A 199 0.54 -24.91 0.22
C GLN A 199 1.71 -24.11 -0.39
N VAL A 200 1.73 -22.80 -0.17
CA VAL A 200 2.93 -22.03 -0.44
C VAL A 200 4.04 -22.62 0.43
N VAL A 201 5.01 -23.19 -0.24
CA VAL A 201 6.23 -23.81 0.28
C VAL A 201 6.58 -23.23 1.64
N GLY A 202 6.45 -24.05 2.69
CA GLY A 202 6.64 -23.62 4.06
C GLY A 202 8.01 -22.96 4.22
N GLY A 203 8.08 -21.87 4.95
CA GLY A 203 9.31 -21.37 5.53
C GLY A 203 9.98 -20.18 4.87
N MET A 204 9.52 -19.62 3.76
CA MET A 204 10.12 -18.38 3.25
C MET A 204 9.53 -17.16 3.96
N LEU A 205 10.14 -16.83 5.11
CA LEU A 205 9.90 -15.57 5.77
C LEU A 205 10.42 -14.44 4.87
N GLY A 206 9.50 -13.55 4.48
CA GLY A 206 9.85 -12.31 3.79
C GLY A 206 10.53 -11.33 4.75
N ILE A 207 11.24 -10.35 4.20
CA ILE A 207 11.78 -9.24 4.97
C ILE A 207 10.95 -8.00 4.63
N LEU A 208 10.35 -7.39 5.64
CA LEU A 208 9.64 -6.12 5.51
C LEU A 208 10.33 -5.10 6.41
N SER A 209 10.76 -3.99 5.84
CA SER A 209 11.44 -2.93 6.58
C SER A 209 10.72 -1.59 6.49
N THR A 210 11.03 -0.70 7.43
CA THR A 210 10.52 0.66 7.46
C THR A 210 11.71 1.62 7.59
N THR A 211 12.41 1.80 6.46
CA THR A 211 13.64 2.60 6.38
C THR A 211 13.64 3.49 5.14
N ASP A 212 14.59 4.41 5.09
CA ASP A 212 14.81 5.23 3.88
C ASP A 212 15.29 4.32 2.73
N SER A 213 14.59 4.38 1.60
CA SER A 213 14.89 3.59 0.40
C SER A 213 16.26 3.89 -0.24
N LYS A 214 16.91 5.01 0.13
CA LYS A 214 18.29 5.32 -0.28
C LYS A 214 19.32 4.44 0.40
N LYS A 215 18.98 3.84 1.55
CA LYS A 215 19.83 2.94 2.32
C LYS A 215 18.97 1.98 3.14
N ALA A 216 18.42 0.98 2.48
CA ALA A 216 17.62 -0.06 3.12
C ALA A 216 18.51 -1.10 3.81
N SER A 217 19.14 -0.70 4.94
CA SER A 217 20.17 -1.51 5.63
C SER A 217 19.65 -2.84 6.20
N GLU A 218 18.34 -2.97 6.39
CA GLU A 218 17.70 -4.22 6.84
C GLU A 218 17.54 -5.25 5.72
N ILE A 219 17.69 -4.83 4.46
CA ILE A 219 17.66 -5.72 3.30
C ILE A 219 19.09 -6.14 2.97
N PRO A 220 19.43 -7.44 3.06
CA PRO A 220 20.79 -7.90 2.81
C PRO A 220 21.26 -7.68 1.37
N ASP A 221 22.58 -7.59 1.18
CA ASP A 221 23.22 -7.61 -0.13
C ASP A 221 22.86 -8.92 -0.85
N ASP A 222 22.82 -8.88 -2.18
CA ASP A 222 22.58 -10.04 -3.05
C ASP A 222 21.37 -10.90 -2.63
N SER A 223 20.31 -10.24 -2.13
CA SER A 223 19.13 -10.92 -1.59
C SER A 223 17.92 -10.97 -2.54
N ALA A 224 17.94 -10.19 -3.60
CA ALA A 224 16.85 -10.11 -4.59
C ALA A 224 17.33 -10.48 -5.99
N SER A 225 16.61 -11.37 -6.67
CA SER A 225 16.82 -11.66 -8.11
C SER A 225 16.09 -10.64 -8.99
N LEU A 226 15.04 -9.99 -8.45
CA LEU A 226 14.22 -9.03 -9.17
C LEU A 226 13.73 -7.92 -8.25
N VAL A 227 13.79 -6.69 -8.74
CA VAL A 227 13.05 -5.55 -8.21
C VAL A 227 11.92 -5.18 -9.16
N VAL A 228 10.70 -4.97 -8.65
CA VAL A 228 9.60 -4.35 -9.40
C VAL A 228 9.01 -3.25 -8.53
N THR A 229 9.18 -2.01 -8.95
CA THR A 229 8.84 -0.85 -8.12
C THR A 229 8.35 0.35 -8.91
N SER A 230 7.67 1.27 -8.21
CA SER A 230 7.28 2.58 -8.69
C SER A 230 7.57 3.61 -7.60
N PRO A 231 8.49 4.55 -7.81
CA PRO A 231 8.86 5.55 -6.82
C PRO A 231 7.73 6.58 -6.62
N PRO A 232 7.77 7.36 -5.53
CA PRO A 232 6.88 8.51 -5.37
C PRO A 232 7.01 9.47 -6.56
N PHE A 233 5.87 9.85 -7.14
CA PHE A 233 5.83 10.79 -8.27
C PHE A 233 6.09 12.23 -7.80
N LEU A 234 6.68 13.03 -8.68
CA LEU A 234 6.86 14.47 -8.49
C LEU A 234 5.49 15.16 -8.30
N ASP A 235 5.29 15.86 -7.19
CA ASP A 235 4.17 16.78 -6.89
C ASP A 235 2.73 16.25 -7.08
N VAL A 236 2.51 14.94 -7.25
CA VAL A 236 1.19 14.43 -7.67
C VAL A 236 0.35 13.88 -6.52
N VAL A 237 0.96 13.36 -5.45
CA VAL A 237 0.25 12.65 -4.39
C VAL A 237 0.60 13.20 -3.00
N ASP A 238 -0.41 13.68 -2.30
CA ASP A 238 -0.29 14.00 -0.87
C ASP A 238 -0.48 12.74 -0.03
N TYR A 239 0.60 11.94 0.07
CA TYR A 239 0.57 10.68 0.83
C TYR A 239 0.27 10.89 2.31
N GLN A 240 0.73 12.00 2.89
CA GLN A 240 0.50 12.35 4.28
C GLN A 240 -0.99 12.67 4.51
N GLY A 241 -1.54 13.60 3.75
CA GLY A 241 -2.94 13.99 3.84
C GLY A 241 -3.90 12.86 3.46
N ASP A 242 -3.55 12.00 2.49
CA ASP A 242 -4.39 10.88 2.08
C ASP A 242 -4.49 9.78 3.15
N ASN A 243 -3.50 9.64 4.02
CA ASN A 243 -3.41 8.55 5.01
C ASN A 243 -3.56 9.00 6.48
N TRP A 244 -3.81 10.28 6.77
CA TRP A 244 -3.85 10.80 8.13
C TRP A 244 -4.76 10.00 9.08
N LEU A 245 -5.94 9.59 8.63
CA LEU A 245 -6.89 8.85 9.45
C LEU A 245 -6.46 7.38 9.69
N ARG A 246 -5.77 6.79 8.71
CA ARG A 246 -5.18 5.45 8.85
C ARG A 246 -4.00 5.48 9.82
N CYS A 247 -3.14 6.47 9.70
CA CYS A 247 -2.02 6.70 10.62
C CYS A 247 -2.55 6.96 12.04
N TRP A 248 -3.58 7.81 12.20
CA TRP A 248 -4.25 8.00 13.48
C TRP A 248 -4.71 6.67 14.10
N PHE A 249 -5.31 5.77 13.31
CA PHE A 249 -5.80 4.49 13.82
C PHE A 249 -4.67 3.57 14.31
N ILE A 250 -3.50 3.62 13.70
CA ILE A 250 -2.31 2.85 14.13
C ILE A 250 -1.43 3.57 15.14
N GLY A 251 -1.84 4.73 15.65
CA GLY A 251 -1.09 5.49 16.65
C GLY A 251 0.12 6.25 16.11
N VAL A 252 0.20 6.48 14.79
CA VAL A 252 1.30 7.19 14.13
C VAL A 252 0.84 8.59 13.70
N ASP A 253 1.64 9.61 13.97
CA ASP A 253 1.42 10.92 13.38
C ASP A 253 1.92 10.95 11.94
N SER A 254 0.99 11.15 11.00
CA SER A 254 1.34 11.23 9.58
C SER A 254 2.25 12.43 9.27
N GLY A 255 2.27 13.45 10.15
CA GLY A 255 3.12 14.64 10.03
C GLY A 255 4.61 14.36 10.27
N GLU A 256 4.90 13.33 11.06
CA GLU A 256 6.29 12.95 11.39
C GLU A 256 6.92 12.02 10.34
N ILE A 257 6.12 11.49 9.39
CA ILE A 257 6.64 10.61 8.35
C ILE A 257 7.33 11.44 7.27
N ASN A 258 8.64 11.32 7.19
CA ASN A 258 9.47 12.08 6.25
C ASN A 258 9.44 11.48 4.83
N ILE A 259 8.27 11.56 4.17
CA ILE A 259 8.13 11.13 2.78
C ILE A 259 8.82 12.14 1.87
N SER A 260 9.78 11.69 1.07
CA SER A 260 10.49 12.54 0.10
C SER A 260 9.52 13.11 -0.93
N GLN A 261 9.29 14.41 -0.88
CA GLN A 261 8.51 15.16 -1.87
C GLN A 261 9.45 16.11 -2.62
N HIS A 262 9.67 15.83 -3.89
CA HIS A 262 10.51 16.65 -4.75
C HIS A 262 9.67 17.48 -5.72
N ARG A 263 9.92 18.79 -5.78
CA ARG A 263 9.30 19.69 -6.76
C ARG A 263 10.17 19.89 -7.99
N LYS A 264 11.48 19.66 -7.87
CA LYS A 264 12.45 19.81 -8.95
C LYS A 264 12.94 18.45 -9.44
N ILE A 265 13.00 18.28 -10.74
CA ILE A 265 13.46 17.04 -11.38
C ILE A 265 14.88 16.69 -10.94
N ILE A 266 15.79 17.69 -10.84
CA ILE A 266 17.17 17.47 -10.46
C ILE A 266 17.33 16.88 -9.04
N GLU A 267 16.48 17.31 -8.11
CA GLU A 267 16.46 16.77 -6.74
C GLU A 267 15.92 15.34 -6.72
N TRP A 268 14.88 15.08 -7.52
CA TRP A 268 14.33 13.75 -7.70
C TRP A 268 15.33 12.79 -8.35
N GLU A 269 16.04 13.22 -9.43
CA GLU A 269 17.09 12.41 -10.06
C GLU A 269 18.22 12.05 -9.07
N ARG A 270 18.64 13.00 -8.22
CA ARG A 270 19.65 12.72 -7.21
C ARG A 270 19.18 11.61 -6.26
N THR A 271 17.98 11.75 -5.71
CA THR A 271 17.40 10.73 -4.81
C THR A 271 17.23 9.39 -5.52
N MET A 272 16.74 9.37 -6.76
CA MET A 272 16.57 8.11 -7.50
C MET A 272 17.90 7.46 -7.86
N THR A 273 18.96 8.24 -8.08
CA THR A 273 20.30 7.69 -8.26
C THR A 273 20.81 7.02 -6.99
N GLU A 274 20.62 7.64 -5.82
CA GLU A 274 20.97 7.04 -4.52
C GLU A 274 20.19 5.73 -4.27
N VAL A 275 18.88 5.72 -4.57
CA VAL A 275 18.05 4.50 -4.48
C VAL A 275 18.56 3.40 -5.43
N LEU A 276 18.85 3.74 -6.69
CA LEU A 276 19.34 2.76 -7.66
C LEU A 276 20.73 2.22 -7.29
N CYS A 277 21.59 3.03 -6.63
CA CYS A 277 22.84 2.55 -6.06
C CYS A 277 22.61 1.51 -4.94
N ASP A 278 21.63 1.72 -4.06
CA ASP A 278 21.30 0.73 -3.02
C ASP A 278 20.63 -0.52 -3.63
N LEU A 279 19.81 -0.36 -4.67
CA LEU A 279 19.24 -1.49 -5.40
C LEU A 279 20.31 -2.34 -6.07
N LYS A 280 21.39 -1.73 -6.57
CA LYS A 280 22.54 -2.46 -7.12
C LYS A 280 23.20 -3.37 -6.08
N ARG A 281 23.28 -2.95 -4.82
CA ARG A 281 23.78 -3.76 -3.69
C ARG A 281 22.86 -4.94 -3.38
N ILE A 282 21.53 -4.69 -3.38
CA ILE A 282 20.51 -5.65 -2.96
C ILE A 282 20.27 -6.75 -4.02
N VAL A 283 20.37 -6.37 -5.31
CA VAL A 283 20.11 -7.29 -6.42
C VAL A 283 21.33 -8.13 -6.71
N VAL A 284 21.17 -9.44 -6.82
CA VAL A 284 22.25 -10.36 -7.17
C VAL A 284 22.88 -10.00 -8.53
N PRO A 285 24.17 -10.31 -8.76
CA PRO A 285 24.76 -10.22 -10.10
C PRO A 285 23.93 -11.02 -11.13
N GLY A 286 23.61 -10.41 -12.25
CA GLY A 286 22.72 -10.97 -13.28
C GLY A 286 21.22 -10.76 -13.03
N GLY A 287 20.81 -10.24 -11.85
CA GLY A 287 19.44 -9.94 -11.51
C GLY A 287 18.91 -8.66 -12.20
N TYR A 288 17.61 -8.38 -12.04
CA TYR A 288 16.92 -7.34 -12.80
C TYR A 288 16.22 -6.32 -11.91
N ILE A 289 16.09 -5.09 -12.43
CA ILE A 289 15.34 -3.99 -11.81
C ILE A 289 14.35 -3.45 -12.83
N ALA A 290 13.05 -3.66 -12.62
CA ALA A 290 11.95 -3.09 -13.38
C ALA A 290 11.42 -1.85 -12.65
N PHE A 291 11.83 -0.67 -13.09
CA PHE A 291 11.56 0.61 -12.45
C PHE A 291 10.46 1.34 -13.22
N GLU A 292 9.24 1.36 -12.66
CA GLU A 292 8.06 1.94 -13.29
C GLU A 292 7.95 3.42 -12.95
N VAL A 293 7.72 4.23 -13.95
CA VAL A 293 7.42 5.66 -13.86
C VAL A 293 6.30 6.02 -14.82
N GLY A 294 5.82 7.24 -14.70
CA GLY A 294 4.83 7.81 -15.61
C GLY A 294 5.36 9.06 -16.31
N GLU A 295 4.51 9.62 -17.13
CA GLU A 295 4.67 10.97 -17.65
C GLU A 295 4.09 11.99 -16.66
N ILE A 296 4.68 13.18 -16.58
CA ILE A 296 4.19 14.27 -15.74
C ILE A 296 3.92 15.53 -16.60
N ARG A 297 3.18 16.48 -16.03
CA ARG A 297 2.80 17.74 -16.70
C ARG A 297 2.09 17.53 -18.04
N GLY A 298 1.17 16.55 -18.09
CA GLY A 298 0.39 16.29 -19.31
C GLY A 298 1.18 15.64 -20.45
N GLY A 299 2.29 14.97 -20.15
CA GLY A 299 3.14 14.31 -21.15
C GLY A 299 4.34 15.14 -21.64
N GLU A 300 4.52 16.34 -21.07
CA GLU A 300 5.68 17.19 -21.44
C GLU A 300 7.01 16.64 -20.91
N ILE A 301 6.97 15.88 -19.82
CA ILE A 301 8.15 15.29 -19.22
C ILE A 301 7.97 13.77 -19.14
N LEU A 302 8.88 13.08 -19.78
CA LEU A 302 8.98 11.62 -19.84
C LEU A 302 10.03 11.19 -18.81
N LEU A 303 9.55 10.65 -17.67
CA LEU A 303 10.45 10.32 -16.54
C LEU A 303 11.35 9.12 -16.83
N GLU A 304 11.03 8.28 -17.81
CA GLU A 304 11.90 7.16 -18.21
C GLU A 304 13.31 7.57 -18.62
N ASP A 305 13.47 8.71 -19.30
CA ASP A 305 14.79 9.24 -19.67
C ASP A 305 15.60 9.65 -18.44
N ASN A 306 14.92 10.20 -17.43
CA ASN A 306 15.54 10.57 -16.16
C ASN A 306 15.98 9.30 -15.40
N VAL A 307 15.12 8.28 -15.33
CA VAL A 307 15.42 6.97 -14.70
C VAL A 307 16.59 6.30 -15.41
N LEU A 308 16.60 6.31 -16.75
CA LEU A 308 17.69 5.76 -17.55
C LEU A 308 19.05 6.36 -17.14
N ARG A 309 19.12 7.71 -17.08
CA ARG A 309 20.34 8.40 -16.64
C ARG A 309 20.73 8.06 -15.20
N CYS A 310 19.76 7.95 -14.30
CA CYS A 310 20.00 7.57 -12.90
C CYS A 310 20.58 6.15 -12.80
N GLY A 311 20.01 5.17 -13.54
CA GLY A 311 20.50 3.79 -13.56
C GLY A 311 21.92 3.65 -14.09
N ILE A 312 22.23 4.37 -15.20
CA ILE A 312 23.59 4.38 -15.76
C ILE A 312 24.59 4.97 -14.75
N ARG A 313 24.22 6.07 -14.05
CA ARG A 313 25.05 6.66 -13.00
C ARG A 313 25.26 5.70 -11.80
N ALA A 314 24.25 4.90 -11.48
CA ALA A 314 24.35 3.85 -10.45
C ALA A 314 25.17 2.64 -10.91
N GLY A 315 25.60 2.57 -12.17
CA GLY A 315 26.37 1.46 -12.75
C GLY A 315 25.52 0.23 -13.06
N LEU A 316 24.25 0.42 -13.42
CA LEU A 316 23.34 -0.58 -13.92
C LEU A 316 23.32 -0.59 -15.46
N GLU A 317 23.15 -1.75 -16.06
CA GLU A 317 23.01 -1.90 -17.51
C GLU A 317 21.56 -1.73 -17.95
N PRO A 318 21.21 -0.72 -18.78
CA PRO A 318 19.86 -0.59 -19.29
C PRO A 318 19.61 -1.62 -20.40
N ILE A 319 18.48 -2.34 -20.31
CA ILE A 319 18.12 -3.39 -21.29
C ILE A 319 17.05 -2.90 -22.25
N ILE A 320 15.94 -2.37 -21.73
CA ILE A 320 14.80 -1.96 -22.55
C ILE A 320 13.89 -0.99 -21.78
N ILE A 321 13.17 -0.14 -22.51
CA ILE A 321 12.05 0.64 -21.98
C ILE A 321 10.76 0.03 -22.52
N ILE A 322 9.88 -0.40 -21.60
CA ILE A 322 8.57 -0.97 -21.93
C ILE A 322 7.50 0.09 -21.67
N ILE A 323 6.70 0.39 -22.69
CA ILE A 323 5.61 1.36 -22.60
C ILE A 323 4.29 0.60 -22.65
N ASN A 324 3.54 0.65 -21.53
CA ASN A 324 2.20 0.06 -21.42
C ASN A 324 1.14 1.17 -21.48
N GLN A 325 0.46 1.28 -22.60
CA GLN A 325 -0.63 2.24 -22.79
C GLN A 325 -1.94 1.68 -22.24
N GLN A 326 -2.48 2.32 -21.20
CA GLN A 326 -3.77 1.92 -20.62
C GLN A 326 -4.93 2.63 -21.32
N LYS A 327 -5.93 1.85 -21.77
CA LYS A 327 -7.23 2.41 -22.10
C LYS A 327 -8.03 2.58 -20.80
N PHE A 328 -8.43 3.81 -20.50
CA PHE A 328 -9.23 4.10 -19.31
C PHE A 328 -10.62 3.47 -19.42
N THR A 329 -11.05 2.79 -18.37
CA THR A 329 -12.37 2.17 -18.30
C THR A 329 -13.46 3.19 -17.93
N LYS A 330 -14.73 2.89 -18.26
CA LYS A 330 -15.90 3.71 -17.88
C LYS A 330 -15.96 4.10 -16.40
N THR A 331 -15.35 3.32 -15.53
CA THR A 331 -15.30 3.58 -14.08
C THR A 331 -14.49 4.83 -13.72
N ALA A 332 -13.42 5.15 -14.47
CA ALA A 332 -12.65 6.38 -14.27
C ALA A 332 -13.49 7.63 -14.60
N ASN A 333 -14.30 7.56 -15.67
CA ASN A 333 -15.18 8.65 -16.09
C ASN A 333 -16.31 8.91 -15.09
N ALA A 334 -16.83 7.88 -14.41
CA ALA A 334 -17.86 8.01 -13.37
C ALA A 334 -17.39 8.82 -12.15
N TRP A 335 -16.08 8.93 -11.93
CA TRP A 335 -15.47 9.70 -10.84
C TRP A 335 -14.94 11.07 -11.26
N GLY A 336 -15.28 11.53 -12.48
CA GLY A 336 -14.83 12.82 -13.01
C GLY A 336 -13.32 12.88 -13.30
N VAL A 337 -12.65 11.74 -13.41
CA VAL A 337 -11.25 11.64 -13.81
C VAL A 337 -11.21 11.64 -15.33
N THR A 338 -10.91 12.80 -15.92
CA THR A 338 -10.68 12.92 -17.37
C THR A 338 -9.19 12.78 -17.66
N ASN A 339 -8.87 11.96 -18.66
CA ASN A 339 -7.55 11.51 -19.05
C ASN A 339 -6.54 12.57 -19.51
N THR A 340 -6.90 13.83 -19.53
CA THR A 340 -6.15 14.78 -20.33
C THR A 340 -5.42 15.85 -19.56
N LYS A 341 -5.57 15.95 -18.23
CA LYS A 341 -5.01 17.12 -17.51
C LYS A 341 -4.25 16.87 -16.20
N LYS A 342 -4.36 15.69 -15.56
CA LYS A 342 -3.73 15.46 -14.22
C LYS A 342 -3.34 14.01 -13.91
N GLY A 343 -3.09 13.14 -14.88
CA GLY A 343 -2.70 11.75 -14.62
C GLY A 343 -1.79 11.21 -15.70
N THR A 344 -1.09 10.12 -15.37
CA THR A 344 -0.27 9.37 -16.33
C THR A 344 -1.18 8.52 -17.21
N ASN A 345 -1.08 8.67 -18.54
CA ASN A 345 -1.81 7.86 -19.51
C ASN A 345 -1.06 6.57 -19.88
N THR A 346 0.22 6.50 -19.55
CA THR A 346 1.09 5.36 -19.85
C THR A 346 1.90 4.96 -18.61
N HIS A 347 2.11 3.66 -18.44
CA HIS A 347 3.14 3.14 -17.55
C HIS A 347 4.40 2.91 -18.36
N ARG A 348 5.53 3.45 -17.92
CA ARG A 348 6.83 3.39 -18.57
C ARG A 348 7.80 2.70 -17.66
N ILE A 349 8.27 1.53 -18.02
CA ILE A 349 9.11 0.68 -17.19
C ILE A 349 10.51 0.65 -17.82
N VAL A 350 11.51 1.14 -17.10
CA VAL A 350 12.91 0.98 -17.46
C VAL A 350 13.42 -0.30 -16.82
N LEU A 351 13.82 -1.27 -17.63
CA LEU A 351 14.41 -2.51 -17.18
C LEU A 351 15.93 -2.42 -17.20
N PHE A 352 16.54 -2.61 -16.03
CA PHE A 352 17.98 -2.70 -15.88
C PHE A 352 18.40 -4.12 -15.48
N LYS A 353 19.67 -4.43 -15.75
CA LYS A 353 20.38 -5.60 -15.26
C LYS A 353 21.53 -5.19 -14.35
N ASN A 354 21.70 -5.88 -13.24
CA ASN A 354 22.91 -5.77 -12.41
C ASN A 354 24.00 -6.69 -12.98
N MET A 355 25.12 -6.12 -13.39
CA MET A 355 26.22 -6.86 -14.02
C MET A 355 27.22 -7.31 -12.99
#